data_e5d5e09f533cf095122c879276d43a9a
#
_entry.id   e5d5e09f533cf095122c879276d43a9a
#
_cell.length_a   1.000
_cell.length_b   1.000
_cell.length_c   1.000
_cell.angle_alpha   90.00
_cell.angle_beta   90.00
_cell.angle_gamma   90.00
#
_symmetry.space_group_name_H-M   'P 1'
#
loop_
_entity.id
_entity.type
_entity.pdbx_description
1 polymer ?
#
loop_
_entity_poly.entity_id
_entity_poly.type
_entity_poly.pdbx_seq_one_letter_code
_entity_poly.pdbx_strand_id
1 'polypeptide(L)'
;MGGAKLKPSGKFELLWMVLRGPKLTPEFKFDAKRRFRFDFYCECNGLKVAVELEGGVFIRGRHQRPGGFLRDMEKYNLAASKGILVFRIPSHDISHKWISPILETIKQGTTK
;
A
#
# COMPACT_ATOMS: atom_id res chain seq x y z
N MET A 1 0.48 -0.31 -32.13
CA MET A 1 -0.36 -0.44 -31.36
C MET A 1 -0.11 -0.04 -30.09
N GLY A 2 -0.34 0.86 -29.67
CA GLY A 2 -0.05 1.18 -28.38
C GLY A 2 -0.66 0.18 -27.49
N GLY A 3 0.05 -0.51 -26.77
CA GLY A 3 -0.51 -1.45 -25.88
C GLY A 3 -1.41 -0.79 -24.86
N ALA A 4 -2.22 -1.57 -24.22
CA ALA A 4 -3.04 -1.09 -23.16
C ALA A 4 -2.14 -0.63 -22.03
N LYS A 5 -2.52 0.47 -21.40
CA LYS A 5 -1.78 0.95 -20.26
C LYS A 5 -2.14 0.11 -19.06
N LEU A 6 -1.15 -0.19 -18.27
CA LEU A 6 -1.40 -0.89 -17.03
C LEU A 6 -2.06 0.05 -16.04
N LYS A 7 -2.99 -0.48 -15.28
CA LYS A 7 -3.54 0.24 -14.14
C LYS A 7 -2.45 0.37 -13.08
N PRO A 8 -2.60 1.31 -12.17
CA PRO A 8 -1.60 1.46 -11.11
C PRO A 8 -1.30 0.17 -10.37
N SER A 9 -2.31 -0.64 -10.08
CA SER A 9 -2.07 -1.90 -9.39
C SER A 9 -1.20 -2.83 -10.22
N GLY A 10 -1.43 -2.88 -11.53
CA GLY A 10 -0.63 -3.72 -12.42
C GLY A 10 0.80 -3.23 -12.51
N LYS A 11 0.97 -1.91 -12.59
CA LYS A 11 2.31 -1.34 -12.62
C LYS A 11 3.06 -1.67 -11.34
N PHE A 12 2.36 -1.54 -10.21
CA PHE A 12 2.98 -1.83 -8.93
C PHE A 12 3.40 -3.28 -8.85
N GLU A 13 2.50 -4.20 -9.23
CA GLU A 13 2.82 -5.62 -9.16
C GLU A 13 4.00 -5.99 -10.05
N LEU A 14 4.03 -5.41 -11.25
CA LEU A 14 5.11 -5.70 -12.17
C LEU A 14 6.44 -5.21 -11.62
N LEU A 15 6.47 -3.97 -11.15
CA LEU A 15 7.71 -3.41 -10.63
C LEU A 15 8.15 -4.12 -9.36
N TRP A 16 7.20 -4.48 -8.52
CA TRP A 16 7.49 -5.23 -7.31
C TRP A 16 8.17 -6.56 -7.65
N MET A 17 7.65 -7.22 -8.67
CA MET A 17 8.22 -8.48 -9.11
C MET A 17 9.62 -8.29 -9.70
N VAL A 18 9.77 -7.26 -10.53
CA VAL A 18 11.08 -6.97 -11.13
C VAL A 18 12.11 -6.69 -10.05
N LEU A 19 11.72 -6.03 -8.99
CA LEU A 19 12.61 -5.72 -7.88
C LEU A 19 12.68 -6.84 -6.86
N ARG A 20 12.05 -7.98 -7.18
CA ARG A 20 12.13 -9.20 -6.38
C ARG A 20 11.52 -9.06 -4.99
N GLY A 21 10.40 -8.37 -4.93
CA GLY A 21 9.67 -8.29 -3.68
C GLY A 21 9.02 -9.64 -3.35
N PRO A 22 8.69 -9.85 -2.07
CA PRO A 22 8.03 -11.08 -1.67
C PRO A 22 6.60 -11.16 -2.18
N LYS A 23 6.03 -12.34 -2.11
CA LYS A 23 4.68 -12.55 -2.59
C LYS A 23 3.70 -11.64 -1.87
N LEU A 24 2.81 -11.02 -2.63
CA LEU A 24 1.81 -10.11 -2.10
C LEU A 24 0.42 -10.74 -2.13
N THR A 25 -0.39 -10.38 -1.15
CA THR A 25 -1.80 -10.70 -1.16
C THR A 25 -2.54 -9.43 -1.56
N PRO A 26 -3.20 -9.40 -2.71
CA PRO A 26 -3.94 -8.21 -3.11
C PRO A 26 -5.26 -8.12 -2.38
N GLU A 27 -5.78 -6.90 -2.26
CA GLU A 27 -7.09 -6.67 -1.65
C GLU A 27 -7.20 -7.31 -0.28
N PHE A 28 -6.23 -7.05 0.56
CA PHE A 28 -6.16 -7.70 1.86
C PHE A 28 -7.09 -7.06 2.87
N LYS A 29 -8.06 -7.81 3.34
CA LYS A 29 -8.98 -7.34 4.36
C LYS A 29 -8.39 -7.64 5.71
N PHE A 30 -8.03 -6.61 6.45
CA PHE A 30 -7.43 -6.84 7.75
C PHE A 30 -8.41 -6.64 8.90
N ASP A 31 -9.62 -6.19 8.58
CA ASP A 31 -10.66 -6.09 9.58
C ASP A 31 -12.01 -6.22 8.88
N ALA A 32 -12.63 -7.39 9.04
CA ALA A 32 -13.88 -7.69 8.37
C ALA A 32 -15.03 -6.84 8.89
N LYS A 33 -15.03 -6.54 10.18
CA LYS A 33 -16.10 -5.75 10.78
C LYS A 33 -16.20 -4.37 10.18
N ARG A 34 -15.08 -3.71 10.07
CA ARG A 34 -15.01 -2.34 9.56
C ARG A 34 -14.86 -2.33 8.06
N ARG A 35 -14.64 -3.48 7.43
CA ARG A 35 -14.42 -3.61 6.00
C ARG A 35 -13.21 -2.84 5.53
N PHE A 36 -12.21 -2.72 6.38
CA PHE A 36 -10.95 -2.10 6.01
C PHE A 36 -10.11 -3.09 5.25
N ARG A 37 -9.46 -2.58 4.21
CA ARG A 37 -8.55 -3.42 3.43
C ARG A 37 -7.42 -2.56 2.90
N PHE A 38 -6.35 -3.22 2.49
CA PHE A 38 -5.24 -2.58 1.83
C PHE A 38 -5.09 -3.17 0.45
N ASP A 39 -4.53 -2.40 -0.46
CA ASP A 39 -4.37 -2.86 -1.84
C ASP A 39 -3.46 -4.08 -1.90
N PHE A 40 -2.38 -4.08 -1.14
CA PHE A 40 -1.46 -5.21 -1.10
C PHE A 40 -0.94 -5.42 0.29
N TYR A 41 -0.57 -6.66 0.58
CA TYR A 41 -0.12 -7.03 1.91
C TYR A 41 0.86 -8.19 1.82
N CYS A 42 1.83 -8.21 2.72
CA CYS A 42 2.68 -9.38 2.86
C CYS A 42 3.18 -9.47 4.30
N GLU A 43 3.55 -10.69 4.67
CA GLU A 43 4.23 -10.92 5.94
C GLU A 43 5.55 -11.55 5.59
N CYS A 44 6.62 -10.92 6.00
CA CYS A 44 7.94 -11.37 5.60
C CYS A 44 8.96 -10.87 6.60
N ASN A 45 9.88 -11.74 6.97
CA ASN A 45 10.96 -11.38 7.90
C ASN A 45 10.45 -10.80 9.21
N GLY A 46 9.32 -11.33 9.70
CA GLY A 46 8.75 -10.90 10.96
C GLY A 46 7.96 -9.62 10.87
N LEU A 47 7.80 -9.06 9.68
CA LEU A 47 7.06 -7.82 9.50
C LEU A 47 5.74 -8.07 8.81
N LYS A 48 4.75 -7.25 9.17
CA LYS A 48 3.48 -7.19 8.47
C LYS A 48 3.49 -5.88 7.70
N VAL A 49 3.41 -5.97 6.38
CA VAL A 49 3.57 -4.81 5.52
C VAL A 49 2.38 -4.67 4.60
N ALA A 50 1.80 -3.49 4.57
CA ALA A 50 0.70 -3.20 3.67
C ALA A 50 1.08 -2.06 2.75
N VAL A 51 0.55 -2.07 1.54
CA VAL A 51 0.77 -1.01 0.58
C VAL A 51 -0.56 -0.49 0.09
N GLU A 52 -0.69 0.83 0.10
CA GLU A 52 -1.89 1.50 -0.35
C GLU A 52 -1.51 2.36 -1.55
N LEU A 53 -2.23 2.22 -2.65
CA LEU A 53 -2.00 3.07 -3.80
C LEU A 53 -2.97 4.23 -3.73
N GLU A 54 -2.42 5.43 -3.56
CA GLU A 54 -3.25 6.61 -3.32
C GLU A 54 -3.52 7.36 -4.61
N GLY A 55 -4.78 7.40 -4.98
CA GLY A 55 -5.19 8.21 -6.10
C GLY A 55 -5.79 9.49 -5.60
N GLY A 56 -5.97 10.45 -6.48
CA GLY A 56 -6.69 11.64 -6.14
C GLY A 56 -5.99 12.63 -5.25
N VAL A 57 -4.69 12.39 -4.95
CA VAL A 57 -3.96 13.29 -4.08
C VAL A 57 -3.80 14.66 -4.68
N PHE A 58 -4.01 14.77 -5.98
CA PHE A 58 -3.86 16.05 -6.65
C PHE A 58 -5.15 16.64 -7.15
N ILE A 59 -6.26 16.19 -6.64
CA ILE A 59 -7.53 16.78 -7.02
C ILE A 59 -7.61 18.10 -6.31
N ARG A 60 -7.33 19.14 -7.07
CA ARG A 60 -7.27 20.45 -6.47
C ARG A 60 -8.60 20.93 -5.98
N GLY A 61 -8.58 21.62 -4.86
CA GLY A 61 -9.78 22.19 -4.32
C GLY A 61 -10.77 21.20 -3.80
N ARG A 62 -10.44 19.91 -3.89
CA ARG A 62 -11.35 18.94 -3.38
C ARG A 62 -10.93 18.58 -2.02
N HIS A 63 -11.88 18.59 -1.16
CA HIS A 63 -11.62 18.20 0.21
C HIS A 63 -12.20 16.82 0.40
N GLN A 64 -11.52 16.03 1.16
CA GLN A 64 -12.09 14.77 1.55
C GLN A 64 -13.30 15.07 2.40
N ARG A 65 -14.29 14.26 2.27
CA ARG A 65 -15.44 14.40 3.13
C ARG A 65 -15.01 14.16 4.56
N PRO A 66 -15.57 14.91 5.50
CA PRO A 66 -15.20 14.71 6.90
C PRO A 66 -15.30 13.27 7.34
N GLY A 67 -16.33 12.55 6.91
CA GLY A 67 -16.48 11.16 7.27
C GLY A 67 -15.37 10.29 6.71
N GLY A 68 -14.94 10.60 5.48
CA GLY A 68 -13.84 9.85 4.86
C GLY A 68 -12.53 10.06 5.57
N PHE A 69 -12.29 11.29 6.00
CA PHE A 69 -11.07 11.61 6.71
C PHE A 69 -11.00 10.86 8.04
N LEU A 70 -12.09 10.86 8.77
CA LEU A 70 -12.16 10.15 10.04
C LEU A 70 -12.01 8.65 9.84
N ARG A 71 -12.65 8.14 8.80
CA ARG A 71 -12.55 6.72 8.51
C ARG A 71 -11.10 6.31 8.21
N ASP A 72 -10.37 7.17 7.50
CA ASP A 72 -8.97 6.89 7.22
C ASP A 72 -8.16 6.87 8.51
N MET A 73 -8.42 7.80 9.41
CA MET A 73 -7.73 7.80 10.68
C MET A 73 -7.98 6.49 11.43
N GLU A 74 -9.24 6.04 11.47
CA GLU A 74 -9.56 4.80 12.13
C GLU A 74 -8.83 3.63 11.49
N LYS A 75 -8.82 3.61 10.16
CA LYS A 75 -8.18 2.51 9.42
C LYS A 75 -6.70 2.41 9.75
N TYR A 76 -6.00 3.54 9.68
CA TYR A 76 -4.56 3.51 9.88
C TYR A 76 -4.20 3.32 11.35
N ASN A 77 -5.00 3.85 12.25
CA ASN A 77 -4.76 3.60 13.66
C ASN A 77 -4.97 2.13 14.02
N LEU A 78 -6.00 1.52 13.43
CA LEU A 78 -6.23 0.11 13.67
C LEU A 78 -5.10 -0.74 13.12
N ALA A 79 -4.62 -0.39 11.92
CA ALA A 79 -3.51 -1.12 11.32
C ALA A 79 -2.27 -1.02 12.22
N ALA A 80 -2.00 0.18 12.72
CA ALA A 80 -0.85 0.37 13.61
C ALA A 80 -0.99 -0.47 14.87
N SER A 81 -2.20 -0.55 15.42
CA SER A 81 -2.42 -1.33 16.63
C SER A 81 -2.21 -2.83 16.40
N LYS A 82 -2.33 -3.26 15.16
CA LYS A 82 -2.09 -4.66 14.79
C LYS A 82 -0.67 -4.89 14.33
N GLY A 83 0.18 -3.88 14.42
CA GLY A 83 1.58 -4.02 14.02
C GLY A 83 1.80 -4.03 12.53
N ILE A 84 0.89 -3.47 11.76
CA ILE A 84 1.02 -3.43 10.32
C ILE A 84 1.68 -2.13 9.90
N LEU A 85 2.81 -2.26 9.20
CA LEU A 85 3.49 -1.10 8.62
C LEU A 85 2.79 -0.78 7.30
N VAL A 86 2.28 0.43 7.19
CA VAL A 86 1.55 0.83 5.99
C VAL A 86 2.40 1.81 5.18
N PHE A 87 2.64 1.46 3.92
CA PHE A 87 3.33 2.34 3.00
C PHE A 87 2.31 2.84 1.98
N ARG A 88 2.34 4.11 1.70
CA ARG A 88 1.40 4.73 0.78
C ARG A 88 2.17 5.25 -0.41
N ILE A 89 1.71 4.90 -1.60
CA ILE A 89 2.38 5.24 -2.84
C ILE A 89 1.42 6.00 -3.72
N PRO A 90 1.84 7.12 -4.31
CA PRO A 90 0.94 7.85 -5.20
C PRO A 90 0.73 7.04 -6.48
N SER A 91 -0.51 6.85 -6.86
CA SER A 91 -0.80 6.00 -8.02
C SER A 91 -0.33 6.61 -9.33
N HIS A 92 -0.07 7.91 -9.36
CA HIS A 92 0.41 8.56 -10.57
C HIS A 92 1.93 8.43 -10.72
N ASP A 93 2.62 7.90 -9.73
CA ASP A 93 4.08 7.81 -9.78
C ASP A 93 4.53 6.47 -9.20
N ILE A 94 4.14 5.39 -9.85
CA ILE A 94 4.55 4.06 -9.44
C ILE A 94 5.96 3.86 -9.95
N SER A 95 6.93 3.98 -9.06
CA SER A 95 8.33 3.90 -9.45
C SER A 95 9.15 3.30 -8.32
N HIS A 96 10.38 2.90 -8.65
CA HIS A 96 11.23 2.28 -7.65
C HIS A 96 11.58 3.23 -6.50
N LYS A 97 11.48 4.52 -6.73
CA LYS A 97 11.70 5.50 -5.69
C LYS A 97 10.80 5.23 -4.48
N TRP A 98 9.57 4.81 -4.73
CA TRP A 98 8.61 4.53 -3.67
C TRP A 98 8.70 3.10 -3.16
N ILE A 99 9.09 2.18 -4.04
CA ILE A 99 9.08 0.77 -3.70
C ILE A 99 10.36 0.34 -2.99
N SER A 100 11.49 0.90 -3.39
CA SER A 100 12.76 0.51 -2.80
C SER A 100 12.81 0.65 -1.28
N PRO A 101 12.29 1.75 -0.70
CA PRO A 101 12.29 1.83 0.77
C PRO A 101 11.49 0.73 1.43
N ILE A 102 10.41 0.29 0.78
CA ILE A 102 9.60 -0.79 1.33
C ILE A 102 10.42 -2.08 1.36
N LEU A 103 11.06 -2.38 0.23
CA LEU A 103 11.85 -3.60 0.13
C LEU A 103 13.04 -3.56 1.06
N GLU A 104 13.63 -2.40 1.24
CA GLU A 104 14.74 -2.26 2.17
C GLU A 104 14.27 -2.53 3.61
N THR A 105 13.10 -2.01 3.96
CA THR A 105 12.52 -2.26 5.27
C THR A 105 12.29 -3.74 5.50
N ILE A 106 11.74 -4.42 4.48
CA ILE A 106 11.48 -5.84 4.58
C ILE A 106 12.78 -6.61 4.71
N LYS A 107 13.79 -6.20 3.98
CA LYS A 107 15.07 -6.89 4.02
C LYS A 107 15.69 -6.81 5.40
N GLN A 108 15.57 -5.66 6.05
CA GLN A 108 16.08 -5.52 7.40
C GLN A 108 15.29 -6.34 8.40
N GLY A 109 14.00 -6.48 8.16
CA GLY A 109 13.16 -7.27 9.04
C GLY A 109 13.04 -6.71 10.43
N THR A 110 12.54 -7.53 11.34
CA THR A 110 12.47 -7.14 12.74
C THR A 110 13.86 -7.22 13.34
N THR A 111 14.18 -6.21 14.15
CA THR A 111 15.45 -6.24 14.86
C THR A 111 15.23 -6.70 16.26
N LYS A 112 16.21 -7.34 16.78
CA LYS A 112 16.10 -7.84 18.13
C LYS A 112 17.13 -7.20 18.98
#